data_d4b7cb7bb0f2de8e430ecb2050306952
#
_entry.id   d4b7cb7bb0f2de8e430ecb2050306952
#
_cell.length_a   1.000
_cell.length_b   1.000
_cell.length_c   1.000
_cell.angle_alpha   90.00
_cell.angle_beta   90.00
_cell.angle_gamma   90.00
#
_symmetry.space_group_name_H-M   'P 1'
#
loop_
_entity.id
_entity.type
_entity.pdbx_description
1 polymer ?
#
loop_
_entity_poly.entity_id
_entity_poly.type
_entity_poly.pdbx_seq_one_letter_code
_entity_poly.pdbx_strand_id
1 'polypeptide(L)'
;EFSITMEILKEYDERIATKLNDSLVLSKQLSGILTQGLNGNPRQCKRFLNTLDMRQKMASYKNVTLKSNVLAKIMEVEYFQTSLFRKMVNLLGDNMLKTELEGFETDQEDKINALDPWKNELWVKKWMKAKPMLSEEKLENYFYFMRASAKDNIFTSVEKMSEEAKKIFEGISKHSDLAFNQAKMAVDKISVFDQHQILDGLYQDVIS
;
A
#
# COMPACT_ATOMS: atom_id res chain seq x y z
N GLU A 1 -6.31 -20.22 16.78
CA GLU A 1 -6.09 -18.80 16.42
C GLU A 1 -7.04 -17.95 17.25
N PHE A 2 -6.49 -17.04 18.08
CA PHE A 2 -7.33 -16.18 18.93
C PHE A 2 -7.75 -14.94 18.10
N SER A 3 -9.05 -14.76 17.88
CA SER A 3 -9.56 -13.56 17.24
C SER A 3 -10.55 -12.85 18.18
N ILE A 4 -10.37 -11.53 18.30
CA ILE A 4 -11.32 -10.69 19.04
C ILE A 4 -12.58 -10.52 18.16
N THR A 5 -13.73 -10.94 18.67
CA THR A 5 -15.02 -10.77 18.00
C THR A 5 -15.87 -9.73 18.73
N MET A 6 -16.90 -9.21 18.04
CA MET A 6 -17.88 -8.30 18.66
C MET A 6 -18.62 -8.94 19.84
N GLU A 7 -18.85 -10.25 19.80
CA GLU A 7 -19.49 -11.00 20.88
C GLU A 7 -18.65 -10.97 22.16
N ILE A 8 -17.35 -11.26 22.04
CA ILE A 8 -16.41 -11.19 23.16
C ILE A 8 -16.36 -9.77 23.75
N LEU A 9 -16.33 -8.72 22.90
CA LEU A 9 -16.30 -7.34 23.39
C LEU A 9 -17.60 -6.93 24.08
N LYS A 10 -18.78 -7.40 23.61
CA LYS A 10 -20.07 -7.12 24.22
C LYS A 10 -20.20 -7.76 25.60
N GLU A 11 -19.62 -8.95 25.80
CA GLU A 11 -19.57 -9.58 27.12
C GLU A 11 -18.79 -8.76 28.14
N TYR A 12 -17.77 -8.00 27.69
CA TYR A 12 -16.98 -7.13 28.57
C TYR A 12 -17.62 -5.77 28.83
N ASP A 13 -17.96 -5.04 27.79
CA ASP A 13 -18.60 -3.72 27.88
C ASP A 13 -19.22 -3.33 26.52
N GLU A 14 -20.53 -3.16 26.50
CA GLU A 14 -21.27 -2.81 25.29
C GLU A 14 -20.88 -1.46 24.70
N ARG A 15 -20.45 -0.50 25.54
CA ARG A 15 -19.97 0.82 25.09
C ARG A 15 -18.62 0.73 24.39
N ILE A 16 -17.74 -0.16 24.87
CA ILE A 16 -16.46 -0.45 24.24
C ILE A 16 -16.70 -1.16 22.90
N ALA A 17 -17.58 -2.14 22.87
CA ALA A 17 -17.94 -2.85 21.65
C ALA A 17 -18.45 -1.90 20.56
N THR A 18 -19.33 -0.97 20.90
CA THR A 18 -19.86 0.02 19.97
C THR A 18 -18.77 0.95 19.42
N LYS A 19 -17.85 1.43 20.27
CA LYS A 19 -16.74 2.30 19.86
C LYS A 19 -15.71 1.60 18.98
N LEU A 20 -15.50 0.31 19.19
CA LEU A 20 -14.50 -0.48 18.46
C LEU A 20 -15.06 -1.18 17.21
N ASN A 21 -16.37 -1.12 16.97
CA ASN A 21 -16.98 -1.81 15.84
C ASN A 21 -16.31 -1.48 14.51
N ASP A 22 -16.14 -0.19 14.22
CA ASP A 22 -15.52 0.26 12.97
C ASP A 22 -14.05 -0.17 12.87
N SER A 23 -13.34 -0.12 14.00
CA SER A 23 -11.95 -0.59 14.08
C SER A 23 -11.82 -2.09 13.88
N LEU A 24 -12.76 -2.89 14.37
CA LEU A 24 -12.80 -4.34 14.16
C LEU A 24 -13.10 -4.71 12.71
N VAL A 25 -14.08 -4.03 12.10
CA VAL A 25 -14.39 -4.22 10.67
C VAL A 25 -13.17 -3.87 9.82
N LEU A 26 -12.56 -2.72 10.10
CA LEU A 26 -11.35 -2.29 9.40
C LEU A 26 -10.19 -3.28 9.61
N SER A 27 -9.97 -3.76 10.84
CA SER A 27 -8.89 -4.71 11.12
C SER A 27 -9.07 -6.03 10.39
N LYS A 28 -10.29 -6.54 10.25
CA LYS A 28 -10.59 -7.74 9.46
C LYS A 28 -10.32 -7.54 7.97
N GLN A 29 -10.66 -6.37 7.44
CA GLN A 29 -10.41 -6.03 6.03
C GLN A 29 -8.91 -5.89 5.75
N LEU A 30 -8.17 -5.27 6.68
CA LEU A 30 -6.75 -5.01 6.52
C LEU A 30 -5.85 -6.20 6.90
N SER A 31 -6.32 -7.13 7.74
CA SER A 31 -5.48 -8.21 8.26
C SER A 31 -4.85 -9.07 7.18
N GLY A 32 -5.63 -9.45 6.15
CA GLY A 32 -5.13 -10.24 5.02
C GLY A 32 -4.04 -9.53 4.23
N ILE A 33 -4.20 -8.26 4.05
CA ILE A 33 -3.34 -7.37 3.27
C ILE A 33 -2.07 -7.06 4.03
N LEU A 34 -2.21 -6.63 5.29
CA LEU A 34 -1.07 -6.32 6.16
C LEU A 34 -0.22 -7.57 6.45
N THR A 35 -0.85 -8.74 6.54
CA THR A 35 -0.11 -9.99 6.77
C THR A 35 0.71 -10.40 5.55
N GLN A 36 0.14 -10.30 4.36
CA GLN A 36 0.84 -10.68 3.13
C GLN A 36 1.88 -9.64 2.69
N GLY A 37 1.56 -8.37 2.82
CA GLY A 37 2.41 -7.29 2.33
C GLY A 37 3.50 -6.88 3.31
N LEU A 38 3.23 -6.87 4.62
CA LEU A 38 4.19 -6.44 5.64
C LEU A 38 4.97 -7.61 6.26
N ASN A 39 4.88 -8.83 5.69
CA ASN A 39 5.56 -10.03 6.18
C ASN A 39 5.34 -10.26 7.70
N GLY A 40 4.17 -9.87 8.21
CA GLY A 40 3.85 -9.95 9.64
C GLY A 40 4.69 -9.04 10.54
N ASN A 41 5.40 -8.03 10.02
CA ASN A 41 6.21 -7.11 10.83
C ASN A 41 5.31 -6.15 11.64
N PRO A 42 5.19 -6.32 12.98
CA PRO A 42 4.26 -5.52 13.79
C PRO A 42 4.60 -4.02 13.79
N ARG A 43 5.88 -3.67 13.66
CA ARG A 43 6.32 -2.27 13.61
C ARG A 43 5.83 -1.58 12.34
N GLN A 44 5.90 -2.27 11.20
CA GLN A 44 5.40 -1.75 9.93
C GLN A 44 3.87 -1.66 9.93
N CYS A 45 3.17 -2.67 10.47
CA CYS A 45 1.72 -2.62 10.65
C CYS A 45 1.30 -1.41 11.49
N LYS A 46 1.97 -1.18 12.63
CA LYS A 46 1.70 -0.02 13.48
C LYS A 46 1.93 1.31 12.75
N ARG A 47 3.02 1.42 11.98
CA ARG A 47 3.30 2.63 11.17
C ARG A 47 2.22 2.87 10.12
N PHE A 48 1.81 1.83 9.40
CA PHE A 48 0.73 1.91 8.42
C PHE A 48 -0.57 2.41 9.05
N LEU A 49 -0.99 1.82 10.17
CA LEU A 49 -2.21 2.21 10.88
C LEU A 49 -2.13 3.65 11.43
N ASN A 50 -0.99 4.06 11.97
CA ASN A 50 -0.78 5.43 12.42
C ASN A 50 -0.88 6.43 11.26
N THR A 51 -0.33 6.08 10.09
CA THR A 51 -0.41 6.92 8.89
C THR A 51 -1.84 7.02 8.38
N LEU A 52 -2.59 5.91 8.40
CA LEU A 52 -4.01 5.90 8.05
C LEU A 52 -4.82 6.85 8.94
N ASP A 53 -4.68 6.72 10.26
CA ASP A 53 -5.34 7.59 11.25
C ASP A 53 -4.96 9.06 11.07
N MET A 54 -3.68 9.34 10.85
CA MET A 54 -3.20 10.71 10.60
C MET A 54 -3.85 11.32 9.35
N ARG A 55 -3.89 10.59 8.24
CA ARG A 55 -4.52 11.06 6.99
C ARG A 55 -6.01 11.31 7.14
N GLN A 56 -6.70 10.45 7.87
CA GLN A 56 -8.12 10.65 8.19
C GLN A 56 -8.37 11.91 9.04
N LYS A 57 -7.54 12.13 10.05
CA LYS A 57 -7.59 13.34 10.86
C LYS A 57 -7.31 14.59 10.03
N MET A 58 -6.29 14.56 9.18
CA MET A 58 -6.00 15.69 8.26
C MET A 58 -7.19 16.00 7.34
N ALA A 59 -7.85 14.99 6.79
CA ALA A 59 -9.05 15.17 5.98
C ALA A 59 -10.20 15.77 6.81
N SER A 60 -10.45 15.25 8.01
CA SER A 60 -11.46 15.73 8.93
C SER A 60 -11.26 17.22 9.30
N TYR A 61 -10.03 17.65 9.57
CA TYR A 61 -9.71 19.07 9.81
C TYR A 61 -10.03 19.98 8.63
N LYS A 62 -10.03 19.44 7.42
CA LYS A 62 -10.44 20.16 6.20
C LYS A 62 -11.90 19.94 5.82
N ASN A 63 -12.70 19.37 6.72
CA ASN A 63 -14.12 19.02 6.49
C ASN A 63 -14.33 18.09 5.31
N VAL A 64 -13.35 17.20 5.04
CA VAL A 64 -13.44 16.17 4.01
C VAL A 64 -13.60 14.81 4.67
N THR A 65 -14.65 14.09 4.31
CA THR A 65 -14.89 12.73 4.80
C THR A 65 -14.26 11.73 3.84
N LEU A 66 -13.32 10.91 4.35
CA LEU A 66 -12.71 9.80 3.62
C LEU A 66 -13.16 8.48 4.25
N LYS A 67 -13.59 7.53 3.43
CA LYS A 67 -13.88 6.16 3.87
C LYS A 67 -12.57 5.46 4.22
N SER A 68 -12.47 4.92 5.42
CA SER A 68 -11.24 4.28 5.93
C SER A 68 -10.74 3.15 5.06
N ASN A 69 -11.65 2.31 4.56
CA ASN A 69 -11.33 1.16 3.72
C ASN A 69 -10.82 1.57 2.33
N VAL A 70 -11.37 2.63 1.73
CA VAL A 70 -10.89 3.17 0.44
C VAL A 70 -9.50 3.77 0.60
N LEU A 71 -9.31 4.61 1.64
CA LEU A 71 -8.03 5.22 1.93
C LEU A 71 -6.96 4.15 2.19
N ALA A 72 -7.27 3.14 3.01
CA ALA A 72 -6.36 2.04 3.27
C ALA A 72 -5.99 1.27 2.00
N LYS A 73 -6.96 0.96 1.13
CA LYS A 73 -6.71 0.27 -0.14
C LYS A 73 -5.75 1.07 -1.04
N ILE A 74 -5.91 2.41 -1.13
CA ILE A 74 -4.99 3.24 -1.90
C ILE A 74 -3.61 3.32 -1.22
N MET A 75 -3.56 3.40 0.12
CA MET A 75 -2.30 3.36 0.87
C MET A 75 -1.50 2.07 0.63
N GLU A 76 -2.19 0.95 0.41
CA GLU A 76 -1.52 -0.31 0.08
C GLU A 76 -0.74 -0.22 -1.21
N VAL A 77 -1.34 0.28 -2.28
CA VAL A 77 -0.63 0.41 -3.54
C VAL A 77 0.50 1.45 -3.47
N GLU A 78 0.33 2.51 -2.71
CA GLU A 78 1.43 3.45 -2.42
C GLU A 78 2.57 2.74 -1.70
N TYR A 79 2.25 1.83 -0.77
CA TYR A 79 3.22 1.15 0.07
C TYR A 79 3.91 -0.02 -0.66
N PHE A 80 3.16 -0.83 -1.43
CA PHE A 80 3.66 -2.06 -2.03
C PHE A 80 4.05 -1.93 -3.50
N GLN A 81 3.43 -0.99 -4.23
CA GLN A 81 3.61 -0.79 -5.68
C GLN A 81 3.70 0.71 -5.99
N THR A 82 4.77 1.35 -5.52
CA THR A 82 4.97 2.81 -5.67
C THR A 82 4.91 3.27 -7.13
N SER A 83 5.42 2.46 -8.08
CA SER A 83 5.38 2.75 -9.51
C SER A 83 3.94 2.77 -10.05
N LEU A 84 3.13 1.78 -9.67
CA LEU A 84 1.70 1.74 -9.99
C LEU A 84 0.97 2.94 -9.38
N PHE A 85 1.22 3.25 -8.11
CA PHE A 85 0.64 4.41 -7.44
C PHE A 85 0.95 5.73 -8.18
N ARG A 86 2.21 5.96 -8.57
CA ARG A 86 2.59 7.15 -9.36
C ARG A 86 1.85 7.21 -10.69
N LYS A 87 1.72 6.08 -11.38
CA LYS A 87 0.96 6.01 -12.63
C LYS A 87 -0.50 6.33 -12.42
N MET A 88 -1.14 5.80 -11.36
CA MET A 88 -2.52 6.12 -10.99
C MET A 88 -2.71 7.62 -10.71
N VAL A 89 -1.75 8.26 -10.01
CA VAL A 89 -1.78 9.72 -9.78
C VAL A 89 -1.78 10.52 -11.08
N ASN A 90 -0.98 10.11 -12.05
CA ASN A 90 -0.93 10.78 -13.36
C ASN A 90 -2.24 10.61 -14.13
N LEU A 91 -2.78 9.39 -14.15
CA LEU A 91 -4.06 9.09 -14.81
C LEU A 91 -5.26 9.80 -14.18
N LEU A 92 -5.18 10.11 -12.88
CA LEU A 92 -6.21 10.88 -12.19
C LEU A 92 -6.31 12.30 -12.76
N GLY A 93 -5.16 12.94 -13.01
CA GLY A 93 -5.10 14.27 -13.64
C GLY A 93 -5.75 14.32 -15.02
N ASP A 94 -5.66 13.24 -15.78
CA ASP A 94 -6.20 13.09 -17.13
C ASP A 94 -7.64 12.56 -17.16
N ASN A 95 -8.26 12.32 -15.99
CA ASN A 95 -9.57 11.66 -15.82
C ASN A 95 -9.66 10.24 -16.44
N MET A 96 -8.52 9.61 -16.72
CA MET A 96 -8.47 8.28 -17.32
C MET A 96 -8.48 7.16 -16.27
N LEU A 97 -8.11 7.46 -15.03
CA LEU A 97 -7.93 6.46 -13.98
C LEU A 97 -9.19 5.61 -13.77
N LYS A 98 -10.36 6.24 -13.78
CA LYS A 98 -11.62 5.53 -13.53
C LYS A 98 -11.88 4.43 -14.56
N THR A 99 -11.67 4.70 -15.84
CA THR A 99 -11.85 3.74 -16.93
C THR A 99 -10.88 2.56 -16.81
N GLU A 100 -9.62 2.86 -16.48
CA GLU A 100 -8.59 1.83 -16.26
C GLU A 100 -8.95 0.91 -15.08
N LEU A 101 -9.41 1.50 -13.96
CA LEU A 101 -9.85 0.74 -12.79
C LEU A 101 -11.07 -0.13 -13.10
N GLU A 102 -12.07 0.38 -13.81
CA GLU A 102 -13.21 -0.40 -14.27
C GLU A 102 -12.77 -1.61 -15.10
N GLY A 103 -11.79 -1.44 -15.99
CA GLY A 103 -11.23 -2.51 -16.80
C GLY A 103 -10.72 -3.66 -15.96
N PHE A 104 -9.93 -3.35 -14.92
CA PHE A 104 -9.42 -4.36 -13.99
C PHE A 104 -10.50 -5.00 -13.11
N GLU A 105 -11.45 -4.20 -12.62
CA GLU A 105 -12.49 -4.65 -11.69
C GLU A 105 -13.54 -5.53 -12.39
N THR A 106 -13.77 -5.30 -13.70
CA THR A 106 -14.78 -6.00 -14.51
C THR A 106 -14.20 -7.00 -15.52
N ASP A 107 -12.89 -7.23 -15.52
CA ASP A 107 -12.17 -8.06 -16.50
C ASP A 107 -12.37 -7.61 -17.97
N GLN A 108 -12.56 -6.31 -18.19
CA GLN A 108 -12.66 -5.71 -19.52
C GLN A 108 -11.28 -5.22 -19.97
N GLU A 109 -10.50 -6.14 -20.56
CA GLU A 109 -9.11 -5.88 -20.93
C GLU A 109 -8.93 -4.76 -21.96
N ASP A 110 -9.93 -4.52 -22.79
CA ASP A 110 -9.97 -3.42 -23.76
C ASP A 110 -9.96 -2.04 -23.14
N LYS A 111 -10.36 -1.91 -21.88
CA LYS A 111 -10.31 -0.66 -21.12
C LYS A 111 -8.95 -0.41 -20.44
N ILE A 112 -8.07 -1.41 -20.40
CA ILE A 112 -6.77 -1.32 -19.75
C ILE A 112 -5.72 -0.96 -20.79
N ASN A 113 -5.13 0.23 -20.69
CA ASN A 113 -4.10 0.72 -21.58
C ASN A 113 -2.85 1.19 -20.81
N ALA A 114 -3.00 2.22 -20.04
CA ALA A 114 -1.88 2.84 -19.31
C ALA A 114 -1.41 2.01 -18.13
N LEU A 115 -2.29 1.17 -17.56
CA LEU A 115 -1.96 0.23 -16.47
C LEU A 115 -1.67 -1.20 -17.00
N ASP A 116 -1.61 -1.41 -18.32
CA ASP A 116 -1.30 -2.72 -18.94
C ASP A 116 -0.01 -3.39 -18.39
N PRO A 117 1.09 -2.67 -18.09
CA PRO A 117 2.28 -3.29 -17.51
C PRO A 117 2.02 -4.10 -16.23
N TRP A 118 1.01 -3.73 -15.43
CA TRP A 118 0.65 -4.40 -14.17
C TRP A 118 -0.47 -5.44 -14.33
N LYS A 119 -1.05 -5.55 -15.51
CA LYS A 119 -2.20 -6.41 -15.80
C LYS A 119 -1.96 -7.88 -15.44
N ASN A 120 -0.74 -8.38 -15.62
CA ASN A 120 -0.40 -9.77 -15.35
C ASN A 120 0.16 -10.03 -13.95
N GLU A 121 0.35 -8.99 -13.13
CA GLU A 121 0.81 -9.15 -11.77
C GLU A 121 -0.29 -9.73 -10.87
N LEU A 122 -0.05 -10.92 -10.31
CA LEU A 122 -1.03 -11.64 -9.50
C LEU A 122 -1.51 -10.82 -8.29
N TRP A 123 -0.60 -10.08 -7.66
CA TRP A 123 -0.94 -9.22 -6.53
C TRP A 123 -1.87 -8.10 -6.97
N VAL A 124 -1.56 -7.40 -8.08
CA VAL A 124 -2.36 -6.29 -8.61
C VAL A 124 -3.75 -6.77 -8.99
N LYS A 125 -3.87 -7.90 -9.69
CA LYS A 125 -5.18 -8.51 -10.01
C LYS A 125 -6.03 -8.75 -8.77
N LYS A 126 -5.46 -9.34 -7.73
CA LYS A 126 -6.17 -9.62 -6.47
C LYS A 126 -6.55 -8.32 -5.76
N TRP A 127 -5.64 -7.36 -5.72
CA TRP A 127 -5.85 -6.07 -5.08
C TRP A 127 -6.95 -5.26 -5.79
N MET A 128 -6.92 -5.19 -7.12
CA MET A 128 -7.94 -4.49 -7.90
C MET A 128 -9.34 -5.03 -7.64
N LYS A 129 -9.51 -6.37 -7.65
CA LYS A 129 -10.79 -7.05 -7.42
C LYS A 129 -11.24 -7.06 -5.96
N ALA A 130 -10.37 -6.75 -5.02
CA ALA A 130 -10.75 -6.66 -3.61
C ALA A 130 -11.66 -5.45 -3.36
N LYS A 131 -12.69 -5.63 -2.52
CA LYS A 131 -13.54 -4.50 -2.09
C LYS A 131 -12.80 -3.56 -1.13
N PRO A 132 -13.09 -2.26 -1.16
CA PRO A 132 -14.07 -1.56 -2.01
C PRO A 132 -13.60 -1.41 -3.46
N MET A 133 -14.54 -1.32 -4.41
CA MET A 133 -14.25 -0.98 -5.79
C MET A 133 -13.85 0.49 -5.88
N LEU A 134 -12.71 0.78 -6.49
CA LEU A 134 -12.18 2.15 -6.57
C LEU A 134 -12.83 2.96 -7.70
N SER A 135 -13.28 2.30 -8.77
CA SER A 135 -13.97 2.96 -9.88
C SER A 135 -15.30 3.63 -9.49
N GLU A 136 -15.92 3.18 -8.38
CA GLU A 136 -17.17 3.74 -7.85
C GLU A 136 -16.93 4.97 -6.95
N GLU A 137 -15.67 5.24 -6.58
CA GLU A 137 -15.32 6.27 -5.61
C GLU A 137 -14.78 7.56 -6.28
N LYS A 138 -14.95 8.68 -5.59
CA LYS A 138 -14.32 9.96 -5.99
C LYS A 138 -12.91 10.01 -5.43
N LEU A 139 -11.94 9.63 -6.25
CA LEU A 139 -10.57 9.39 -5.81
C LEU A 139 -9.73 10.66 -5.61
N GLU A 140 -10.16 11.81 -6.14
CA GLU A 140 -9.41 13.08 -6.12
C GLU A 140 -9.00 13.49 -4.70
N ASN A 141 -9.96 13.43 -3.75
CA ASN A 141 -9.70 13.78 -2.36
C ASN A 141 -8.71 12.80 -1.71
N TYR A 142 -8.84 11.50 -1.98
CA TYR A 142 -7.93 10.50 -1.42
C TYR A 142 -6.50 10.74 -1.89
N PHE A 143 -6.28 10.90 -3.20
CA PHE A 143 -4.96 11.19 -3.75
C PHE A 143 -4.40 12.54 -3.31
N TYR A 144 -5.25 13.55 -3.10
CA TYR A 144 -4.83 14.83 -2.54
C TYR A 144 -4.19 14.65 -1.16
N PHE A 145 -4.86 13.94 -0.24
CA PHE A 145 -4.30 13.70 1.11
C PHE A 145 -3.12 12.73 1.11
N MET A 146 -3.06 11.81 0.17
CA MET A 146 -1.90 10.95 -0.05
C MET A 146 -0.66 11.77 -0.42
N ARG A 147 -0.79 12.69 -1.39
CA ARG A 147 0.30 13.56 -1.85
C ARG A 147 0.70 14.62 -0.83
N ALA A 148 -0.24 15.19 -0.10
CA ALA A 148 0.04 16.20 0.92
C ALA A 148 0.94 15.64 2.04
N SER A 149 0.79 14.37 2.37
CA SER A 149 1.65 13.67 3.35
C SER A 149 2.94 13.09 2.75
N ALA A 150 3.03 12.97 1.42
CA ALA A 150 4.23 12.44 0.76
C ALA A 150 5.40 13.44 0.72
N LYS A 151 5.14 14.73 0.99
CA LYS A 151 6.24 15.72 1.14
C LYS A 151 7.09 15.48 2.39
N ASP A 152 6.50 14.86 3.41
CA ASP A 152 7.25 14.32 4.53
C ASP A 152 7.40 12.81 4.25
N ASN A 153 8.43 12.39 3.53
CA ASN A 153 8.73 10.99 3.21
C ASN A 153 8.69 10.12 4.49
N ILE A 154 7.47 9.79 4.95
CA ILE A 154 7.23 9.03 6.19
C ILE A 154 7.78 7.61 6.05
N PHE A 155 7.92 7.14 4.80
CA PHE A 155 8.52 5.86 4.48
C PHE A 155 9.47 6.01 3.28
N THR A 156 10.75 6.03 3.52
CA THR A 156 11.72 5.80 2.45
C THR A 156 11.63 4.34 2.01
N SER A 157 11.97 4.05 0.75
CA SER A 157 12.00 2.66 0.25
C SER A 157 12.87 1.78 1.14
N VAL A 158 13.99 2.31 1.63
CA VAL A 158 14.93 1.60 2.53
C VAL A 158 14.28 1.24 3.87
N GLU A 159 13.44 2.11 4.46
CA GLU A 159 12.77 1.82 5.73
C GLU A 159 11.71 0.72 5.62
N LYS A 160 11.17 0.50 4.42
CA LYS A 160 10.16 -0.54 4.13
C LYS A 160 10.79 -1.91 3.92
N MET A 161 12.07 -1.99 3.58
CA MET A 161 12.79 -3.22 3.30
C MET A 161 12.92 -4.10 4.55
N SER A 162 12.93 -5.41 4.35
CA SER A 162 13.40 -6.36 5.36
C SER A 162 14.91 -6.17 5.65
N GLU A 163 15.39 -6.72 6.75
CA GLU A 163 16.83 -6.64 7.10
C GLU A 163 17.72 -7.31 6.04
N GLU A 164 17.23 -8.40 5.43
CA GLU A 164 17.89 -9.07 4.31
C GLU A 164 17.94 -8.18 3.07
N ALA A 165 16.82 -7.53 2.74
CA ALA A 165 16.74 -6.63 1.59
C ALA A 165 17.62 -5.39 1.76
N LYS A 166 17.71 -4.83 2.97
CA LYS A 166 18.63 -3.72 3.28
C LYS A 166 20.09 -4.09 3.02
N LYS A 167 20.51 -5.28 3.44
CA LYS A 167 21.88 -5.78 3.18
C LYS A 167 22.15 -5.90 1.68
N ILE A 168 21.18 -6.38 0.91
CA ILE A 168 21.30 -6.48 -0.55
C ILE A 168 21.38 -5.07 -1.16
N PHE A 169 20.50 -4.15 -0.77
CA PHE A 169 20.50 -2.77 -1.22
C PHE A 169 21.84 -2.08 -0.95
N GLU A 170 22.35 -2.17 0.29
CA GLU A 170 23.67 -1.64 0.65
C GLU A 170 24.82 -2.29 -0.15
N GLY A 171 24.71 -3.59 -0.42
CA GLY A 171 25.69 -4.31 -1.24
C GLY A 171 25.74 -3.79 -2.68
N ILE A 172 24.58 -3.47 -3.27
CA ILE A 172 24.49 -2.88 -4.61
C ILE A 172 25.00 -1.43 -4.60
N SER A 173 24.61 -0.63 -3.62
CA SER A 173 24.97 0.80 -3.51
C SER A 173 26.46 1.06 -3.24
N LYS A 174 27.19 0.07 -2.69
CA LYS A 174 28.64 0.19 -2.43
C LYS A 174 29.56 0.12 -3.65
N HIS A 175 29.01 -0.11 -4.84
CA HIS A 175 29.73 -0.19 -6.11
C HIS A 175 30.96 -1.14 -6.12
N SER A 176 30.90 -2.21 -5.32
CA SER A 176 31.92 -3.26 -5.26
C SER A 176 31.47 -4.48 -6.06
N ASP A 177 32.29 -4.94 -7.00
CA ASP A 177 31.97 -6.12 -7.84
C ASP A 177 31.66 -7.36 -7.00
N LEU A 178 32.37 -7.56 -5.89
CA LEU A 178 32.13 -8.68 -4.98
C LEU A 178 30.77 -8.57 -4.29
N ALA A 179 30.44 -7.40 -3.76
CA ALA A 179 29.17 -7.13 -3.07
C ALA A 179 28.01 -7.20 -4.08
N PHE A 180 28.19 -6.68 -5.29
CA PHE A 180 27.19 -6.77 -6.35
C PHE A 180 26.87 -8.23 -6.73
N ASN A 181 27.91 -9.07 -6.93
CA ASN A 181 27.70 -10.49 -7.26
C ASN A 181 27.00 -11.24 -6.12
N GLN A 182 27.34 -10.96 -4.85
CA GLN A 182 26.64 -11.55 -3.70
C GLN A 182 25.19 -11.09 -3.63
N ALA A 183 24.91 -9.81 -3.84
CA ALA A 183 23.56 -9.24 -3.87
C ALA A 183 22.72 -9.86 -4.99
N LYS A 184 23.28 -10.03 -6.20
CA LYS A 184 22.61 -10.67 -7.34
C LYS A 184 22.17 -12.10 -7.02
N MET A 185 22.99 -12.89 -6.31
CA MET A 185 22.63 -14.27 -5.91
C MET A 185 21.58 -14.31 -4.79
N ALA A 186 21.42 -13.25 -4.04
CA ALA A 186 20.51 -13.18 -2.91
C ALA A 186 19.15 -12.56 -3.27
N VAL A 187 19.07 -11.76 -4.35
CA VAL A 187 17.87 -11.03 -4.75
C VAL A 187 16.67 -11.95 -5.04
N ASP A 188 16.93 -13.11 -5.62
CA ASP A 188 15.86 -14.09 -5.94
C ASP A 188 15.30 -14.80 -4.70
N LYS A 189 15.95 -14.66 -3.54
CA LYS A 189 15.57 -15.32 -2.29
C LYS A 189 14.68 -14.45 -1.39
N ILE A 190 14.59 -13.16 -1.69
CA ILE A 190 13.75 -12.21 -0.94
C ILE A 190 12.36 -12.07 -1.58
N SER A 191 11.43 -11.48 -0.84
CA SER A 191 10.08 -11.26 -1.33
C SER A 191 10.05 -10.35 -2.56
N VAL A 192 9.06 -10.51 -3.44
CA VAL A 192 8.84 -9.61 -4.59
C VAL A 192 8.66 -8.17 -4.12
N PHE A 193 8.03 -7.97 -2.95
CA PHE A 193 7.91 -6.67 -2.34
C PHE A 193 9.29 -6.04 -2.05
N ASP A 194 10.19 -6.78 -1.40
CA ASP A 194 11.54 -6.31 -1.10
C ASP A 194 12.34 -6.01 -2.38
N GLN A 195 12.19 -6.83 -3.41
CA GLN A 195 12.82 -6.60 -4.72
C GLN A 195 12.39 -5.24 -5.30
N HIS A 196 11.07 -4.92 -5.26
CA HIS A 196 10.56 -3.64 -5.71
C HIS A 196 11.07 -2.46 -4.86
N GLN A 197 11.16 -2.63 -3.52
CA GLN A 197 11.69 -1.57 -2.66
C GLN A 197 13.18 -1.31 -2.93
N ILE A 198 13.97 -2.34 -3.24
CA ILE A 198 15.38 -2.18 -3.65
C ILE A 198 15.45 -1.37 -4.94
N LEU A 199 14.66 -1.72 -5.97
CA LEU A 199 14.63 -0.99 -7.24
C LEU A 199 14.21 0.49 -7.04
N ASP A 200 13.17 0.73 -6.26
CA ASP A 200 12.72 2.09 -5.93
C ASP A 200 13.80 2.88 -5.18
N GLY A 201 14.50 2.26 -4.24
CA GLY A 201 15.61 2.88 -3.50
C GLY A 201 16.78 3.24 -4.42
N LEU A 202 17.21 2.31 -5.28
CA LEU A 202 18.30 2.56 -6.25
C LEU A 202 17.92 3.66 -7.25
N TYR A 203 16.66 3.71 -7.68
CA TYR A 203 16.19 4.77 -8.56
C TYR A 203 16.22 6.15 -7.88
N GLN A 204 15.89 6.22 -6.59
CA GLN A 204 15.98 7.47 -5.81
C GLN A 204 17.44 7.94 -5.68
N ASP A 205 18.39 7.03 -5.45
CA ASP A 205 19.83 7.34 -5.34
C ASP A 205 20.42 7.88 -6.65
N VAL A 206 19.87 7.48 -7.80
CA VAL A 206 20.34 7.94 -9.13
C VAL A 206 19.81 9.34 -9.47
N ILE A 207 18.66 9.75 -8.93
CA ILE A 207 18.00 11.04 -9.26
C ILE A 207 18.37 12.14 -8.25
N SER A 208 18.87 11.78 -7.08
CA SER A 208 19.31 12.71 -6.03
C SER A 208 20.72 13.23 -6.28
#